data_5f80a3ac656c3bcd02bd7a1a29b096e1
#
_entry.id   5f80a3ac656c3bcd02bd7a1a29b096e1
#
_cell.length_a   1.000
_cell.length_b   1.000
_cell.length_c   1.000
_cell.angle_alpha   90.00
_cell.angle_beta   90.00
_cell.angle_gamma   90.00
#
_symmetry.space_group_name_H-M   'P 1'
#
loop_
_entity.id
_entity.type
_entity.pdbx_description
1 polymer ?
#
loop_
_entity_poly.entity_id
_entity_poly.type
_entity_poly.pdbx_seq_one_letter_code
_entity_poly.pdbx_strand_id
1 'polypeptide(L)'
;MDNGNHNKKCRRMNHLPDRFEAQSEVREASDWVRILARYREPSELRSWTELAITVCPFILLWALAWLSLSYSYWLTLALSLFNAAFLLRLFAIQHDCGHGAFFRNRNVSDWLGRVIGVLTLTPYDVWRHAHSIHHSSSGNLGRRGMGDINTLTVSEYRDLSKWNRVLYRLYRHPIVLFGLGPGYLFFLENRLPFGFMAKGKFWLSAMLTNAGIFVALGMIVYFGGLMPVILIFLPSTLLAATAGVWLFYVQHQFETTHWEAEEDWQLHEAALHGSSHYVMPSVLQWFSANIGIHHVHHLYSRIPFYRLPEVLRDHKALADGNRMTIRESIANARLHLWDEKAKMLISFEDARALNQ
;
A
#
# COMPACT_ATOMS: atom_id res chain seq x y z
N MET A 1 63.33 32.56 -51.60
CA MET A 1 63.31 33.93 -51.07
C MET A 1 61.89 34.28 -50.76
N ASP A 2 61.73 34.54 -49.60
CA ASP A 2 60.72 35.19 -48.79
C ASP A 2 59.63 34.32 -48.17
N ASN A 3 59.70 34.31 -46.89
CA ASN A 3 58.87 33.61 -45.94
C ASN A 3 57.74 34.48 -45.47
N GLY A 4 56.51 34.07 -45.66
CA GLY A 4 55.31 34.69 -45.08
C GLY A 4 54.70 33.91 -43.93
N ASN A 5 55.06 34.26 -42.75
CA ASN A 5 54.56 33.73 -41.49
C ASN A 5 53.15 34.25 -41.20
N HIS A 6 52.12 33.39 -41.20
CA HIS A 6 50.77 33.75 -40.77
C HIS A 6 50.36 32.96 -39.54
N ASN A 7 50.50 33.62 -38.46
CA ASN A 7 50.07 33.32 -37.11
C ASN A 7 48.52 33.28 -37.04
N LYS A 8 47.87 32.12 -37.04
CA LYS A 8 46.47 31.96 -36.72
C LYS A 8 46.32 31.59 -35.23
N LYS A 9 45.95 32.59 -34.42
CA LYS A 9 45.46 32.39 -33.07
C LYS A 9 44.22 31.46 -33.10
N CYS A 10 44.39 30.23 -32.64
CA CYS A 10 43.30 29.32 -32.36
C CYS A 10 42.63 29.75 -31.04
N ARG A 11 41.43 30.32 -31.12
CA ARG A 11 40.56 30.56 -29.98
C ARG A 11 40.21 29.21 -29.35
N ARG A 12 40.69 28.98 -28.12
CA ARG A 12 40.14 27.93 -27.25
C ARG A 12 38.71 28.31 -26.91
N MET A 13 37.77 27.66 -27.52
CA MET A 13 36.41 27.58 -27.02
C MET A 13 36.43 26.68 -25.78
N ASN A 14 36.23 27.28 -24.62
CA ASN A 14 35.95 26.57 -23.38
C ASN A 14 34.63 25.80 -23.59
N HIS A 15 34.69 24.48 -23.80
CA HIS A 15 33.56 23.62 -23.59
C HIS A 15 33.26 23.63 -22.08
N LEU A 16 32.21 24.32 -21.68
CA LEU A 16 31.52 24.07 -20.44
C LEU A 16 30.98 22.64 -20.57
N PRO A 17 31.21 21.73 -19.60
CA PRO A 17 30.60 20.42 -19.64
C PRO A 17 29.09 20.59 -19.59
N ASP A 18 28.40 20.00 -20.53
CA ASP A 18 26.95 19.94 -20.58
C ASP A 18 26.44 19.40 -19.24
N ARG A 19 25.66 20.21 -18.53
CA ARG A 19 24.98 19.83 -17.26
C ARG A 19 23.98 18.68 -17.42
N PHE A 20 23.81 18.14 -18.63
CA PHE A 20 22.86 17.09 -18.97
C PHE A 20 23.44 15.68 -19.04
N GLU A 21 24.76 15.49 -19.02
CA GLU A 21 25.35 14.15 -19.04
C GLU A 21 25.51 13.46 -17.65
N ALA A 22 25.19 14.15 -16.55
CA ALA A 22 25.37 13.60 -15.20
C ALA A 22 24.16 12.79 -14.66
N GLN A 23 23.27 12.26 -15.50
CA GLN A 23 22.04 11.62 -15.02
C GLN A 23 21.82 10.16 -15.46
N SER A 24 22.83 9.45 -15.92
CA SER A 24 22.68 8.03 -16.33
C SER A 24 23.55 7.03 -15.54
N GLU A 25 24.02 7.36 -14.35
CA GLU A 25 24.54 6.33 -13.46
C GLU A 25 23.33 5.55 -12.90
N VAL A 26 23.19 4.27 -13.30
CA VAL A 26 22.31 3.31 -12.65
C VAL A 26 22.78 3.21 -11.21
N ARG A 27 22.05 3.84 -10.29
CA ARG A 27 22.36 3.82 -8.87
C ARG A 27 21.90 2.50 -8.29
N GLU A 28 22.72 1.87 -7.48
CA GLU A 28 22.30 0.73 -6.68
C GLU A 28 21.11 1.10 -5.79
N ALA A 29 20.22 0.14 -5.52
CA ALA A 29 19.03 0.37 -4.70
C ALA A 29 19.39 0.92 -3.30
N SER A 30 20.56 0.55 -2.76
CA SER A 30 21.08 1.05 -1.49
C SER A 30 21.40 2.55 -1.48
N ASP A 31 21.83 3.12 -2.61
CA ASP A 31 22.14 4.55 -2.73
C ASP A 31 20.90 5.42 -2.60
N TRP A 32 19.75 4.92 -3.06
CA TRP A 32 18.48 5.60 -2.94
C TRP A 32 18.09 5.89 -1.49
N VAL A 33 18.39 5.00 -0.55
CA VAL A 33 18.07 5.18 0.87
C VAL A 33 18.70 6.47 1.42
N ARG A 34 19.97 6.74 1.07
CA ARG A 34 20.67 7.97 1.49
C ARG A 34 20.07 9.22 0.87
N ILE A 35 19.70 9.14 -0.41
CA ILE A 35 19.10 10.25 -1.15
C ILE A 35 17.69 10.56 -0.59
N LEU A 36 16.90 9.52 -0.35
CA LEU A 36 15.53 9.61 0.11
C LEU A 36 15.40 10.10 1.58
N ALA A 37 16.45 9.92 2.38
CA ALA A 37 16.47 10.38 3.78
C ALA A 37 16.17 11.88 3.95
N ARG A 38 16.42 12.72 2.93
CA ARG A 38 16.12 14.17 2.95
C ARG A 38 14.62 14.50 2.94
N TYR A 39 13.78 13.55 2.49
CA TYR A 39 12.32 13.74 2.42
C TYR A 39 11.59 13.26 3.68
N ARG A 40 12.29 12.67 4.65
CA ARG A 40 11.69 12.00 5.82
C ARG A 40 11.02 12.93 6.83
N GLU A 41 11.43 14.20 6.87
CA GLU A 41 10.95 15.12 7.91
C GLU A 41 9.51 15.55 7.61
N PRO A 42 8.53 15.26 8.51
CA PRO A 42 7.17 15.71 8.32
C PRO A 42 7.03 17.22 8.60
N SER A 43 6.14 17.85 7.86
CA SER A 43 5.66 19.19 8.16
C SER A 43 4.43 19.09 9.06
N GLU A 44 4.52 19.55 10.31
CA GLU A 44 3.40 19.51 11.27
C GLU A 44 2.15 20.20 10.71
N LEU A 45 2.29 21.40 10.13
CA LEU A 45 1.18 22.12 9.51
C LEU A 45 0.53 21.30 8.39
N ARG A 46 1.35 20.68 7.52
CA ARG A 46 0.82 19.86 6.42
C ARG A 46 0.12 18.61 6.96
N SER A 47 0.69 17.95 7.96
CA SER A 47 0.07 16.76 8.58
C SER A 47 -1.29 17.08 9.21
N TRP A 48 -1.40 18.18 9.95
CA TRP A 48 -2.68 18.63 10.49
C TRP A 48 -3.68 19.02 9.40
N THR A 49 -3.23 19.65 8.32
CA THR A 49 -4.07 19.97 7.16
C THR A 49 -4.59 18.70 6.49
N GLU A 50 -3.71 17.73 6.22
CA GLU A 50 -4.09 16.44 5.61
C GLU A 50 -5.09 15.67 6.48
N LEU A 51 -4.91 15.70 7.80
CA LEU A 51 -5.85 15.13 8.74
C LEU A 51 -7.21 15.83 8.67
N ALA A 52 -7.23 17.17 8.72
CA ALA A 52 -8.45 17.96 8.71
C ALA A 52 -9.26 17.79 7.41
N ILE A 53 -8.60 17.88 6.24
CA ILE A 53 -9.28 17.69 4.94
C ILE A 53 -9.73 16.24 4.69
N THR A 54 -9.35 15.31 5.55
CA THR A 54 -9.80 13.93 5.52
C THR A 54 -10.92 13.69 6.54
N VAL A 55 -10.73 14.10 7.80
CA VAL A 55 -11.67 13.86 8.91
C VAL A 55 -12.94 14.71 8.76
N CYS A 56 -12.81 15.99 8.39
CA CYS A 56 -14.00 16.85 8.29
C CYS A 56 -14.98 16.37 7.21
N PRO A 57 -14.58 16.07 5.96
CA PRO A 57 -15.47 15.49 4.97
C PRO A 57 -15.99 14.09 5.36
N PHE A 58 -15.16 13.25 6.00
CA PHE A 58 -15.59 11.95 6.51
C PHE A 58 -16.77 12.09 7.48
N ILE A 59 -16.64 12.97 8.48
CA ILE A 59 -17.71 13.24 9.46
C ILE A 59 -18.93 13.87 8.78
N LEU A 60 -18.72 14.84 7.89
CA LEU A 60 -19.82 15.48 7.16
C LEU A 60 -20.61 14.48 6.33
N LEU A 61 -19.95 13.61 5.58
CA LEU A 61 -20.60 12.58 4.77
C LEU A 61 -21.35 11.57 5.65
N TRP A 62 -20.80 11.21 6.81
CA TRP A 62 -21.50 10.41 7.80
C TRP A 62 -22.79 11.08 8.28
N ALA A 63 -22.73 12.36 8.64
CA ALA A 63 -23.88 13.13 9.08
C ALA A 63 -24.94 13.26 7.97
N LEU A 64 -24.53 13.58 6.74
CA LEU A 64 -25.43 13.67 5.59
C LEU A 64 -26.06 12.31 5.27
N ALA A 65 -25.30 11.21 5.30
CA ALA A 65 -25.83 9.87 5.12
C ALA A 65 -26.82 9.49 6.22
N TRP A 66 -26.55 9.88 7.47
CA TRP A 66 -27.47 9.67 8.58
C TRP A 66 -28.79 10.45 8.39
N LEU A 67 -28.72 11.74 8.05
CA LEU A 67 -29.88 12.56 7.77
C LEU A 67 -30.70 12.04 6.59
N SER A 68 -30.04 11.51 5.56
CA SER A 68 -30.69 10.98 4.35
C SER A 68 -31.48 9.69 4.57
N LEU A 69 -31.30 8.99 5.70
CA LEU A 69 -32.05 7.78 6.05
C LEU A 69 -33.58 8.04 6.10
N SER A 70 -33.99 9.26 6.47
CA SER A 70 -35.42 9.66 6.52
C SER A 70 -35.98 10.01 5.14
N TYR A 71 -35.15 10.18 4.11
CA TYR A 71 -35.55 10.61 2.78
C TYR A 71 -35.40 9.53 1.72
N SER A 72 -34.20 8.88 1.66
CA SER A 72 -33.87 7.92 0.61
C SER A 72 -32.71 7.02 1.00
N TYR A 73 -32.95 5.72 1.07
CA TYR A 73 -31.90 4.73 1.30
C TYR A 73 -30.87 4.67 0.14
N TRP A 74 -31.28 4.99 -1.09
CA TRP A 74 -30.37 5.06 -2.22
C TRP A 74 -29.39 6.23 -2.09
N LEU A 75 -29.87 7.39 -1.61
CA LEU A 75 -29.01 8.54 -1.32
C LEU A 75 -28.06 8.21 -0.16
N THR A 76 -28.57 7.58 0.90
CA THR A 76 -27.74 7.11 2.02
C THR A 76 -26.61 6.19 1.53
N LEU A 77 -26.96 5.20 0.70
CA LEU A 77 -25.97 4.27 0.15
C LEU A 77 -24.95 4.98 -0.73
N ALA A 78 -25.36 5.89 -1.61
CA ALA A 78 -24.46 6.67 -2.45
C ALA A 78 -23.46 7.51 -1.63
N LEU A 79 -23.94 8.21 -0.60
CA LEU A 79 -23.11 8.97 0.32
C LEU A 79 -22.14 8.07 1.09
N SER A 80 -22.58 6.88 1.50
CA SER A 80 -21.78 5.90 2.22
C SER A 80 -20.68 5.32 1.35
N LEU A 81 -20.96 5.00 0.08
CA LEU A 81 -19.97 4.53 -0.87
C LEU A 81 -18.91 5.61 -1.17
N PHE A 82 -19.33 6.88 -1.26
CA PHE A 82 -18.39 7.98 -1.40
C PHE A 82 -17.53 8.18 -0.14
N ASN A 83 -18.12 8.00 1.04
CA ASN A 83 -17.42 8.08 2.32
C ASN A 83 -16.34 6.98 2.50
N ALA A 84 -16.47 5.84 1.81
CA ALA A 84 -15.45 4.80 1.80
C ALA A 84 -14.09 5.30 1.31
N ALA A 85 -14.05 6.25 0.39
CA ALA A 85 -12.82 6.85 -0.11
C ALA A 85 -12.08 7.65 1.00
N PHE A 86 -12.82 8.36 1.85
CA PHE A 86 -12.24 9.04 3.02
C PHE A 86 -11.82 8.05 4.10
N LEU A 87 -12.53 6.95 4.29
CA LEU A 87 -12.14 5.89 5.22
C LEU A 87 -10.83 5.19 4.76
N LEU A 88 -10.68 4.95 3.46
CA LEU A 88 -9.43 4.46 2.88
C LEU A 88 -8.28 5.44 3.12
N ARG A 89 -8.52 6.75 2.95
CA ARG A 89 -7.52 7.77 3.19
C ARG A 89 -7.17 7.89 4.68
N LEU A 90 -8.12 7.71 5.60
CA LEU A 90 -7.84 7.59 7.03
C LEU A 90 -6.93 6.40 7.33
N PHE A 91 -7.16 5.25 6.69
CA PHE A 91 -6.26 4.11 6.82
C PHE A 91 -4.84 4.45 6.34
N ALA A 92 -4.68 5.20 5.25
CA ALA A 92 -3.36 5.64 4.78
C ALA A 92 -2.69 6.62 5.77
N ILE A 93 -3.44 7.48 6.47
CA ILE A 93 -2.90 8.30 7.57
C ILE A 93 -2.46 7.41 8.74
N GLN A 94 -3.26 6.41 9.11
CA GLN A 94 -2.89 5.41 10.13
C GLN A 94 -1.60 4.67 9.75
N HIS A 95 -1.46 4.32 8.48
CA HIS A 95 -0.29 3.66 7.92
C HIS A 95 0.97 4.52 8.11
N ASP A 96 0.94 5.80 7.74
CA ASP A 96 2.06 6.73 7.96
C ASP A 96 2.36 6.96 9.45
N CYS A 97 1.32 6.99 10.30
CA CYS A 97 1.50 6.97 11.75
C CYS A 97 2.28 5.73 12.20
N GLY A 98 1.99 4.56 11.62
CA GLY A 98 2.69 3.30 11.88
C GLY A 98 4.18 3.36 11.58
N HIS A 99 4.55 3.98 10.46
CA HIS A 99 5.95 4.22 10.08
C HIS A 99 6.63 5.34 10.87
N GLY A 100 5.86 6.17 11.60
CA GLY A 100 6.38 7.39 12.24
C GLY A 100 6.75 8.45 11.24
N ALA A 101 6.05 8.48 10.11
CA ALA A 101 6.23 9.43 9.01
C ALA A 101 5.29 10.64 9.10
N PHE A 102 4.16 10.54 9.82
CA PHE A 102 3.10 11.52 9.76
C PHE A 102 3.33 12.73 10.69
N PHE A 103 3.72 12.51 11.94
CA PHE A 103 4.09 13.56 12.89
C PHE A 103 5.51 13.35 13.44
N ARG A 104 6.19 14.43 13.84
CA ARG A 104 7.48 14.34 14.53
C ARG A 104 7.35 13.65 15.88
N ASN A 105 6.27 13.97 16.61
CA ASN A 105 5.98 13.34 17.90
C ASN A 105 5.39 11.95 17.70
N ARG A 106 6.16 10.93 18.09
CA ARG A 106 5.78 9.52 17.96
C ARG A 106 4.52 9.18 18.75
N ASN A 107 4.36 9.74 19.97
CA ASN A 107 3.18 9.47 20.79
C ASN A 107 1.90 10.00 20.12
N VAL A 108 1.97 11.19 19.50
CA VAL A 108 0.83 11.75 18.74
C VAL A 108 0.45 10.82 17.59
N SER A 109 1.45 10.37 16.80
CA SER A 109 1.23 9.40 15.72
C SER A 109 0.60 8.10 16.23
N ASP A 110 1.13 7.53 17.32
CA ASP A 110 0.65 6.25 17.85
C ASP A 110 -0.78 6.35 18.41
N TRP A 111 -1.13 7.46 19.10
CA TRP A 111 -2.49 7.67 19.59
C TRP A 111 -3.47 7.94 18.45
N LEU A 112 -3.11 8.78 17.48
CA LEU A 112 -3.93 9.01 16.29
C LEU A 112 -4.16 7.69 15.54
N GLY A 113 -3.10 6.90 15.33
CA GLY A 113 -3.21 5.60 14.68
C GLY A 113 -4.16 4.65 15.40
N ARG A 114 -4.17 4.62 16.74
CA ARG A 114 -5.11 3.80 17.53
C ARG A 114 -6.55 4.27 17.39
N VAL A 115 -6.79 5.59 17.41
CA VAL A 115 -8.14 6.15 17.21
C VAL A 115 -8.66 5.83 15.81
N ILE A 116 -7.85 6.07 14.79
CA ILE A 116 -8.21 5.71 13.41
C ILE A 116 -8.40 4.20 13.27
N GLY A 117 -7.62 3.39 13.99
CA GLY A 117 -7.73 1.94 14.01
C GLY A 117 -9.09 1.42 14.45
N VAL A 118 -9.82 2.14 15.29
CA VAL A 118 -11.21 1.83 15.63
C VAL A 118 -12.13 2.05 14.41
N LEU A 119 -11.95 3.15 13.69
CA LEU A 119 -12.75 3.49 12.50
C LEU A 119 -12.48 2.53 11.33
N THR A 120 -11.23 2.14 11.15
CA THR A 120 -10.77 1.24 10.07
C THR A 120 -10.81 -0.24 10.46
N LEU A 121 -11.35 -0.58 11.62
CA LEU A 121 -11.39 -1.96 12.17
C LEU A 121 -10.01 -2.63 12.24
N THR A 122 -8.95 -1.86 12.48
CA THR A 122 -7.57 -2.34 12.42
C THR A 122 -6.86 -2.08 13.74
N PRO A 123 -6.57 -3.10 14.56
CA PRO A 123 -5.79 -2.93 15.79
C PRO A 123 -4.40 -2.40 15.47
N TYR A 124 -4.14 -1.14 15.82
CA TYR A 124 -2.98 -0.39 15.35
C TYR A 124 -1.63 -1.05 15.65
N ASP A 125 -1.39 -1.47 16.88
CA ASP A 125 -0.09 -2.05 17.25
C ASP A 125 0.13 -3.43 16.64
N VAL A 126 -0.96 -4.21 16.42
CA VAL A 126 -0.94 -5.50 15.72
C VAL A 126 -0.57 -5.28 14.25
N TRP A 127 -1.34 -4.42 13.57
CA TRP A 127 -1.13 -4.09 12.17
C TRP A 127 0.28 -3.52 11.93
N ARG A 128 0.72 -2.57 12.76
CA ARG A 128 2.05 -1.98 12.66
C ARG A 128 3.17 -3.02 12.74
N HIS A 129 3.01 -4.01 13.62
CA HIS A 129 3.99 -5.09 13.74
C HIS A 129 4.01 -5.98 12.48
N ALA A 130 2.86 -6.47 12.04
CA ALA A 130 2.75 -7.29 10.83
C ALA A 130 3.28 -6.53 9.60
N HIS A 131 2.93 -5.24 9.48
CA HIS A 131 3.38 -4.38 8.39
C HIS A 131 4.89 -4.10 8.42
N SER A 132 5.50 -3.99 9.62
CA SER A 132 6.95 -3.87 9.75
C SER A 132 7.68 -5.14 9.30
N ILE A 133 7.10 -6.32 9.53
CA ILE A 133 7.63 -7.59 9.03
C ILE A 133 7.51 -7.63 7.50
N HIS A 134 6.34 -7.25 6.95
CA HIS A 134 6.14 -7.13 5.52
C HIS A 134 7.24 -6.26 4.86
N HIS A 135 7.51 -5.05 5.36
CA HIS A 135 8.59 -4.20 4.83
C HIS A 135 9.98 -4.82 4.93
N SER A 136 10.24 -5.63 5.95
CA SER A 136 11.54 -6.24 6.17
C SER A 136 11.73 -7.60 5.48
N SER A 137 10.68 -8.15 4.83
CA SER A 137 10.73 -9.47 4.21
C SER A 137 9.98 -9.57 2.88
N SER A 138 9.41 -8.48 2.37
CA SER A 138 8.73 -8.46 1.08
C SER A 138 9.64 -8.98 -0.03
N GLY A 139 9.13 -9.86 -0.88
CA GLY A 139 9.91 -10.51 -1.94
C GLY A 139 10.84 -11.64 -1.47
N ASN A 140 10.87 -12.00 -0.17
CA ASN A 140 11.64 -13.12 0.35
C ASN A 140 10.82 -14.41 0.35
N LEU A 141 11.17 -15.38 -0.46
CA LEU A 141 10.47 -16.67 -0.57
C LEU A 141 10.51 -17.50 0.72
N GLY A 142 11.54 -17.35 1.53
CA GLY A 142 11.68 -18.06 2.83
C GLY A 142 10.89 -17.43 3.98
N ARG A 143 10.45 -16.17 3.86
CA ARG A 143 9.81 -15.39 4.95
C ARG A 143 8.39 -14.92 4.62
N ARG A 144 7.74 -15.54 3.66
CA ARG A 144 6.35 -15.23 3.26
C ARG A 144 5.35 -15.51 4.38
N GLY A 145 4.18 -14.92 4.32
CA GLY A 145 2.98 -15.30 5.06
C GLY A 145 2.55 -14.37 6.19
N MET A 146 3.35 -13.37 6.56
CA MET A 146 2.90 -12.35 7.51
C MET A 146 2.76 -11.00 6.84
N GLY A 147 1.51 -10.54 6.69
CA GLY A 147 1.22 -9.26 6.02
C GLY A 147 1.34 -9.32 4.50
N ASP A 148 1.43 -10.50 3.89
CA ASP A 148 1.56 -10.71 2.46
C ASP A 148 0.40 -11.50 1.87
N ILE A 149 0.15 -11.32 0.56
CA ILE A 149 -0.66 -12.26 -0.20
C ILE A 149 0.14 -13.56 -0.38
N ASN A 150 -0.36 -14.66 0.17
CA ASN A 150 0.34 -15.93 0.11
C ASN A 150 0.50 -16.40 -1.35
N THR A 151 1.74 -16.33 -1.83
CA THR A 151 2.11 -16.67 -3.21
C THR A 151 3.03 -17.88 -3.19
N LEU A 152 2.55 -18.99 -3.78
CA LEU A 152 3.34 -20.22 -3.91
C LEU A 152 4.20 -20.16 -5.17
N THR A 153 5.33 -20.85 -5.13
CA THR A 153 6.09 -21.14 -6.35
C THR A 153 5.38 -22.22 -7.18
N VAL A 154 5.78 -22.36 -8.44
CA VAL A 154 5.25 -23.43 -9.31
C VAL A 154 5.57 -24.80 -8.73
N SER A 155 6.75 -25.00 -8.19
CA SER A 155 7.15 -26.28 -7.56
C SER A 155 6.33 -26.57 -6.32
N GLU A 156 6.22 -25.62 -5.38
CA GLU A 156 5.41 -25.79 -4.16
C GLU A 156 3.94 -26.10 -4.50
N TYR A 157 3.36 -25.41 -5.49
CA TYR A 157 1.99 -25.66 -5.91
C TYR A 157 1.81 -27.09 -6.50
N ARG A 158 2.80 -27.60 -7.21
CA ARG A 158 2.81 -28.96 -7.76
C ARG A 158 2.89 -30.04 -6.67
N ASP A 159 3.56 -29.74 -5.58
CA ASP A 159 3.71 -30.68 -4.45
C ASP A 159 2.48 -30.73 -3.54
N LEU A 160 1.55 -29.76 -3.69
CA LEU A 160 0.29 -29.79 -2.94
C LEU A 160 -0.58 -31.01 -3.31
N SER A 161 -1.30 -31.52 -2.30
CA SER A 161 -2.42 -32.45 -2.53
C SER A 161 -3.49 -31.85 -3.46
N LYS A 162 -4.29 -32.68 -4.11
CA LYS A 162 -5.40 -32.22 -4.98
C LYS A 162 -6.34 -31.27 -4.23
N TRP A 163 -6.65 -31.54 -2.97
CA TRP A 163 -7.52 -30.72 -2.15
C TRP A 163 -6.88 -29.35 -1.84
N ASN A 164 -5.62 -29.34 -1.43
CA ASN A 164 -4.91 -28.08 -1.15
C ASN A 164 -4.75 -27.21 -2.40
N ARG A 165 -4.59 -27.80 -3.60
CA ARG A 165 -4.61 -27.04 -4.86
C ARG A 165 -5.97 -26.38 -5.11
N VAL A 166 -7.08 -27.06 -4.79
CA VAL A 166 -8.42 -26.47 -4.90
C VAL A 166 -8.57 -25.31 -3.91
N LEU A 167 -8.15 -25.49 -2.65
CA LEU A 167 -8.20 -24.44 -1.64
C LEU A 167 -7.35 -23.23 -2.02
N TYR A 168 -6.13 -23.46 -2.55
CA TYR A 168 -5.27 -22.37 -3.00
C TYR A 168 -5.88 -21.63 -4.20
N ARG A 169 -6.47 -22.33 -5.17
CA ARG A 169 -7.19 -21.68 -6.29
C ARG A 169 -8.39 -20.88 -5.82
N LEU A 170 -9.13 -21.39 -4.85
CA LEU A 170 -10.25 -20.67 -4.25
C LEU A 170 -9.77 -19.41 -3.53
N TYR A 171 -8.70 -19.50 -2.73
CA TYR A 171 -8.09 -18.37 -2.07
C TYR A 171 -7.63 -17.29 -3.06
N ARG A 172 -7.00 -17.68 -4.19
CA ARG A 172 -6.51 -16.76 -5.23
C ARG A 172 -7.61 -16.28 -6.20
N HIS A 173 -8.83 -16.80 -6.08
CA HIS A 173 -9.94 -16.38 -6.93
C HIS A 173 -10.33 -14.92 -6.61
N PRO A 174 -10.46 -14.03 -7.63
CA PRO A 174 -10.69 -12.58 -7.39
C PRO A 174 -11.91 -12.28 -6.50
N ILE A 175 -13.02 -13.05 -6.64
CA ILE A 175 -14.22 -12.87 -5.80
C ILE A 175 -13.91 -13.20 -4.32
N VAL A 176 -13.10 -14.21 -4.07
CA VAL A 176 -12.69 -14.56 -2.69
C VAL A 176 -11.69 -13.52 -2.18
N LEU A 177 -10.65 -13.24 -2.95
CA LEU A 177 -9.55 -12.38 -2.51
C LEU A 177 -9.99 -10.92 -2.30
N PHE A 178 -10.83 -10.37 -3.19
CA PHE A 178 -11.25 -8.95 -3.15
C PHE A 178 -12.69 -8.74 -2.66
N GLY A 179 -13.51 -9.79 -2.66
CA GLY A 179 -14.89 -9.71 -2.18
C GLY A 179 -15.04 -10.22 -0.73
N LEU A 180 -14.77 -11.48 -0.50
CA LEU A 180 -14.97 -12.11 0.82
C LEU A 180 -13.78 -11.89 1.77
N GLY A 181 -12.55 -11.88 1.24
CA GLY A 181 -11.31 -11.73 2.01
C GLY A 181 -11.27 -10.47 2.86
N PRO A 182 -11.58 -9.27 2.32
CA PRO A 182 -11.63 -8.05 3.13
C PRO A 182 -12.63 -8.13 4.27
N GLY A 183 -13.83 -8.69 4.02
CA GLY A 183 -14.81 -8.95 5.07
C GLY A 183 -14.27 -9.85 6.16
N TYR A 184 -13.68 -11.00 5.78
CA TYR A 184 -13.06 -11.92 6.72
C TYR A 184 -11.93 -11.25 7.53
N LEU A 185 -11.00 -10.57 6.86
CA LEU A 185 -9.86 -9.92 7.50
C LEU A 185 -10.28 -8.87 8.54
N PHE A 186 -11.15 -7.93 8.16
CA PHE A 186 -11.47 -6.79 9.01
C PHE A 186 -12.55 -7.10 10.05
N PHE A 187 -13.50 -7.99 9.78
CA PHE A 187 -14.59 -8.30 10.72
C PHE A 187 -14.36 -9.56 11.55
N LEU A 188 -13.44 -10.45 11.17
CA LEU A 188 -13.18 -11.70 11.90
C LEU A 188 -11.72 -11.82 12.33
N GLU A 189 -10.77 -11.88 11.42
CA GLU A 189 -9.37 -12.16 11.74
C GLU A 189 -8.76 -11.10 12.67
N ASN A 190 -8.96 -9.82 12.37
CA ASN A 190 -8.51 -8.72 13.23
C ASN A 190 -9.23 -8.64 14.58
N ARG A 191 -10.30 -9.40 14.79
CA ARG A 191 -11.09 -9.42 16.06
C ARG A 191 -10.65 -10.50 17.01
N LEU A 192 -10.08 -11.58 16.50
CA LEU A 192 -9.74 -12.77 17.26
C LEU A 192 -8.23 -12.79 17.57
N PRO A 193 -7.82 -12.74 18.84
CA PRO A 193 -6.41 -12.61 19.23
C PRO A 193 -5.67 -13.95 19.10
N PHE A 194 -5.51 -14.46 17.89
CA PHE A 194 -4.74 -15.67 17.63
C PHE A 194 -3.26 -15.37 17.36
N GLY A 195 -2.41 -16.38 17.46
CA GLY A 195 -0.99 -16.29 17.16
C GLY A 195 -0.29 -15.24 18.05
N PHE A 196 0.46 -14.35 17.43
CA PHE A 196 1.17 -13.28 18.16
C PHE A 196 0.22 -12.26 18.81
N MET A 197 -1.00 -12.11 18.32
CA MET A 197 -2.03 -11.24 18.93
C MET A 197 -2.49 -11.73 20.30
N ALA A 198 -2.26 -12.99 20.65
CA ALA A 198 -2.68 -13.55 21.93
C ALA A 198 -1.87 -13.04 23.15
N LYS A 199 -0.81 -12.25 22.93
CA LYS A 199 0.15 -11.91 24.00
C LYS A 199 0.40 -10.41 24.14
N GLY A 200 0.54 -9.97 25.41
CA GLY A 200 1.06 -8.66 25.80
C GLY A 200 0.36 -7.48 25.15
N LYS A 201 1.14 -6.55 24.62
CA LYS A 201 0.64 -5.30 24.00
C LYS A 201 -0.25 -5.53 22.77
N PHE A 202 -0.05 -6.62 22.05
CA PHE A 202 -0.84 -6.93 20.86
C PHE A 202 -2.26 -7.37 21.24
N TRP A 203 -2.38 -8.22 22.27
CA TRP A 203 -3.67 -8.57 22.84
C TRP A 203 -4.42 -7.33 23.33
N LEU A 204 -3.73 -6.46 24.08
CA LEU A 204 -4.32 -5.21 24.57
C LEU A 204 -4.78 -4.31 23.40
N SER A 205 -3.96 -4.15 22.37
CA SER A 205 -4.33 -3.38 21.17
C SER A 205 -5.58 -3.96 20.49
N ALA A 206 -5.65 -5.28 20.31
CA ALA A 206 -6.81 -5.93 19.69
C ALA A 206 -8.07 -5.75 20.56
N MET A 207 -7.97 -5.96 21.87
CA MET A 207 -9.12 -5.86 22.78
C MET A 207 -9.60 -4.42 22.97
N LEU A 208 -8.71 -3.44 23.08
CA LEU A 208 -9.12 -2.02 23.14
C LEU A 208 -9.77 -1.55 21.84
N THR A 209 -9.25 -1.99 20.69
CA THR A 209 -9.88 -1.71 19.39
C THR A 209 -11.27 -2.36 19.32
N ASN A 210 -11.44 -3.60 19.74
CA ASN A 210 -12.72 -4.29 19.79
C ASN A 210 -13.72 -3.58 20.73
N ALA A 211 -13.27 -3.16 21.90
CA ALA A 211 -14.08 -2.39 22.85
C ALA A 211 -14.53 -1.04 22.23
N GLY A 212 -13.60 -0.33 21.57
CA GLY A 212 -13.90 0.92 20.87
C GLY A 212 -14.94 0.73 19.76
N ILE A 213 -14.80 -0.32 18.96
CA ILE A 213 -15.76 -0.68 17.89
C ILE A 213 -17.13 -1.01 18.51
N PHE A 214 -17.15 -1.84 19.57
CA PHE A 214 -18.38 -2.22 20.25
C PHE A 214 -19.13 -0.99 20.80
N VAL A 215 -18.41 -0.07 21.44
CA VAL A 215 -18.99 1.19 21.95
C VAL A 215 -19.50 2.06 20.81
N ALA A 216 -18.71 2.24 19.74
CA ALA A 216 -19.13 3.05 18.60
C ALA A 216 -20.40 2.49 17.91
N LEU A 217 -20.44 1.19 17.63
CA LEU A 217 -21.59 0.52 17.03
C LEU A 217 -22.80 0.52 17.99
N GLY A 218 -22.55 0.32 19.29
CA GLY A 218 -23.60 0.40 20.32
C GLY A 218 -24.25 1.79 20.36
N MET A 219 -23.46 2.87 20.29
CA MET A 219 -23.99 4.23 20.18
C MET A 219 -24.77 4.46 18.89
N ILE A 220 -24.26 4.00 17.74
CA ILE A 220 -24.95 4.10 16.46
C ILE A 220 -26.33 3.41 16.54
N VAL A 221 -26.38 2.20 17.09
CA VAL A 221 -27.64 1.43 17.23
C VAL A 221 -28.58 2.09 18.24
N TYR A 222 -28.04 2.60 19.37
CA TYR A 222 -28.84 3.25 20.40
C TYR A 222 -29.55 4.51 19.88
N PHE A 223 -28.87 5.36 19.10
CA PHE A 223 -29.44 6.62 18.58
C PHE A 223 -30.15 6.47 17.24
N GLY A 224 -29.85 5.52 16.41
CA GLY A 224 -30.35 5.41 15.03
C GLY A 224 -30.90 4.05 14.64
N GLY A 225 -30.88 3.08 15.54
CA GLY A 225 -31.27 1.71 15.24
C GLY A 225 -30.27 1.00 14.32
N LEU A 226 -30.71 -0.03 13.63
CA LEU A 226 -29.84 -0.87 12.78
C LEU A 226 -29.56 -0.27 11.39
N MET A 227 -30.42 0.64 10.91
CA MET A 227 -30.29 1.16 9.53
C MET A 227 -28.97 1.91 9.26
N PRO A 228 -28.45 2.76 10.15
CA PRO A 228 -27.13 3.36 9.95
C PRO A 228 -26.00 2.33 9.88
N VAL A 229 -26.09 1.23 10.63
CA VAL A 229 -25.10 0.15 10.55
C VAL A 229 -25.16 -0.53 9.16
N ILE A 230 -26.37 -0.85 8.68
CA ILE A 230 -26.58 -1.59 7.43
C ILE A 230 -26.26 -0.72 6.21
N LEU A 231 -26.67 0.56 6.21
CA LEU A 231 -26.62 1.42 5.02
C LEU A 231 -25.46 2.42 5.02
N ILE A 232 -24.81 2.67 6.17
CA ILE A 232 -23.66 3.58 6.24
C ILE A 232 -22.39 2.83 6.62
N PHE A 233 -22.35 2.23 7.80
CA PHE A 233 -21.15 1.61 8.32
C PHE A 233 -20.67 0.44 7.44
N LEU A 234 -21.51 -0.56 7.17
CA LEU A 234 -21.12 -1.75 6.41
C LEU A 234 -20.69 -1.44 4.98
N PRO A 235 -21.45 -0.66 4.16
CA PRO A 235 -21.03 -0.37 2.78
C PRO A 235 -19.74 0.45 2.72
N SER A 236 -19.60 1.48 3.58
CA SER A 236 -18.38 2.29 3.64
C SER A 236 -17.17 1.43 4.01
N THR A 237 -17.30 0.60 5.04
CA THR A 237 -16.19 -0.23 5.55
C THR A 237 -15.82 -1.32 4.56
N LEU A 238 -16.78 -2.04 3.98
CA LEU A 238 -16.50 -3.11 3.02
C LEU A 238 -15.85 -2.58 1.75
N LEU A 239 -16.35 -1.46 1.21
CA LEU A 239 -15.75 -0.85 0.02
C LEU A 239 -14.33 -0.33 0.30
N ALA A 240 -14.11 0.34 1.44
CA ALA A 240 -12.77 0.80 1.82
C ALA A 240 -11.82 -0.37 2.04
N ALA A 241 -12.26 -1.44 2.69
CA ALA A 241 -11.49 -2.66 2.90
C ALA A 241 -11.13 -3.35 1.57
N THR A 242 -12.10 -3.49 0.66
CA THR A 242 -11.87 -4.05 -0.70
C THR A 242 -10.86 -3.20 -1.48
N ALA A 243 -11.01 -1.87 -1.48
CA ALA A 243 -10.06 -0.97 -2.14
C ALA A 243 -8.67 -1.03 -1.51
N GLY A 244 -8.57 -1.14 -0.19
CA GLY A 244 -7.30 -1.30 0.53
C GLY A 244 -6.59 -2.61 0.19
N VAL A 245 -7.32 -3.74 0.18
CA VAL A 245 -6.77 -5.05 -0.21
C VAL A 245 -6.37 -5.06 -1.69
N TRP A 246 -7.17 -4.42 -2.57
CA TRP A 246 -6.80 -4.25 -3.98
C TRP A 246 -5.51 -3.45 -4.15
N LEU A 247 -5.37 -2.29 -3.49
CA LEU A 247 -4.15 -1.48 -3.55
C LEU A 247 -2.94 -2.27 -3.05
N PHE A 248 -3.08 -2.96 -1.92
CA PHE A 248 -2.01 -3.81 -1.40
C PHE A 248 -1.62 -4.93 -2.38
N TYR A 249 -2.60 -5.58 -3.00
CA TYR A 249 -2.36 -6.62 -4.00
C TYR A 249 -1.56 -6.09 -5.19
N VAL A 250 -2.02 -5.03 -5.85
CA VAL A 250 -1.39 -4.50 -7.07
C VAL A 250 -0.01 -3.91 -6.82
N GLN A 251 0.29 -3.58 -5.59
CA GLN A 251 1.59 -3.06 -5.19
C GLN A 251 2.70 -4.12 -5.22
N HIS A 252 2.36 -5.40 -5.07
CA HIS A 252 3.32 -6.52 -4.98
C HIS A 252 3.06 -7.66 -5.96
N GLN A 253 1.88 -7.75 -6.55
CA GLN A 253 1.46 -8.85 -7.43
C GLN A 253 1.37 -8.36 -8.87
N PHE A 254 2.51 -8.25 -9.54
CA PHE A 254 2.63 -7.89 -10.97
C PHE A 254 3.67 -8.79 -11.64
N GLU A 255 3.59 -8.91 -12.95
CA GLU A 255 4.33 -9.92 -13.73
C GLU A 255 5.83 -9.90 -13.45
N THR A 256 6.44 -8.71 -13.48
CA THR A 256 7.88 -8.50 -13.31
C THR A 256 8.28 -8.17 -11.87
N THR A 257 7.45 -8.52 -10.88
CA THR A 257 7.80 -8.32 -9.46
C THR A 257 9.04 -9.13 -9.10
N HIS A 258 9.69 -8.78 -8.00
CA HIS A 258 10.94 -9.41 -7.58
C HIS A 258 10.72 -10.30 -6.36
N TRP A 259 11.01 -11.60 -6.52
CA TRP A 259 11.06 -12.59 -5.43
C TRP A 259 12.35 -13.38 -5.52
N GLU A 260 13.03 -13.56 -4.38
CA GLU A 260 14.26 -14.33 -4.30
C GLU A 260 14.25 -15.32 -3.13
N ALA A 261 15.08 -16.35 -3.22
CA ALA A 261 15.39 -17.23 -2.11
C ALA A 261 16.07 -16.43 -0.99
N GLU A 262 15.97 -16.89 0.26
CA GLU A 262 16.51 -16.16 1.42
C GLU A 262 18.02 -15.88 1.31
N GLU A 263 18.74 -16.75 0.63
CA GLU A 263 20.20 -16.67 0.45
C GLU A 263 20.64 -15.54 -0.50
N ASP A 264 19.80 -15.25 -1.50
CA ASP A 264 20.08 -14.22 -2.53
C ASP A 264 19.27 -12.93 -2.30
N TRP A 265 18.34 -12.94 -1.36
CA TRP A 265 17.44 -11.83 -1.12
C TRP A 265 18.14 -10.61 -0.52
N GLN A 266 17.91 -9.44 -1.11
CA GLN A 266 18.42 -8.16 -0.65
C GLN A 266 17.27 -7.17 -0.44
N LEU A 267 17.22 -6.55 0.75
CA LEU A 267 16.13 -5.67 1.17
C LEU A 267 15.84 -4.53 0.18
N HIS A 268 16.87 -3.82 -0.26
CA HIS A 268 16.68 -2.64 -1.09
C HIS A 268 16.33 -2.99 -2.54
N GLU A 269 16.87 -4.09 -3.06
CA GLU A 269 16.52 -4.62 -4.38
C GLU A 269 15.05 -5.10 -4.39
N ALA A 270 14.64 -5.84 -3.36
CA ALA A 270 13.27 -6.26 -3.19
C ALA A 270 12.30 -5.08 -3.01
N ALA A 271 12.71 -4.03 -2.30
CA ALA A 271 11.92 -2.81 -2.16
C ALA A 271 11.72 -2.08 -3.49
N LEU A 272 12.80 -1.91 -4.27
CA LEU A 272 12.78 -1.18 -5.53
C LEU A 272 12.06 -1.96 -6.64
N HIS A 273 12.36 -3.27 -6.77
CA HIS A 273 11.89 -4.10 -7.88
C HIS A 273 10.69 -4.98 -7.54
N GLY A 274 10.46 -5.28 -6.25
CA GLY A 274 9.31 -6.04 -5.76
C GLY A 274 8.08 -5.19 -5.44
N SER A 275 8.14 -3.87 -5.67
CA SER A 275 7.03 -2.96 -5.43
C SER A 275 6.74 -2.09 -6.65
N SER A 276 5.46 -1.80 -6.92
CA SER A 276 5.04 -1.09 -8.13
C SER A 276 4.95 0.44 -7.94
N HIS A 277 5.01 1.15 -9.06
CA HIS A 277 4.49 2.51 -9.21
C HIS A 277 3.11 2.44 -9.86
N TYR A 278 2.05 2.38 -9.05
CA TYR A 278 0.67 2.31 -9.52
C TYR A 278 0.18 3.68 -9.97
N VAL A 279 0.13 3.90 -11.28
CA VAL A 279 -0.25 5.18 -11.88
C VAL A 279 -1.77 5.28 -11.95
N MET A 280 -2.31 6.22 -11.21
CA MET A 280 -3.75 6.47 -11.11
C MET A 280 -4.09 7.92 -11.48
N PRO A 281 -5.33 8.23 -11.88
CA PRO A 281 -5.82 9.60 -11.97
C PRO A 281 -5.62 10.36 -10.64
N SER A 282 -5.33 11.67 -10.70
CA SER A 282 -4.98 12.49 -9.54
C SER A 282 -5.97 12.41 -8.37
N VAL A 283 -7.26 12.27 -8.67
CA VAL A 283 -8.32 12.10 -7.66
C VAL A 283 -8.13 10.79 -6.88
N LEU A 284 -7.87 9.68 -7.58
CA LEU A 284 -7.63 8.38 -6.93
C LEU A 284 -6.28 8.35 -6.20
N GLN A 285 -5.25 9.00 -6.75
CA GLN A 285 -3.99 9.20 -6.04
C GLN A 285 -4.18 9.97 -4.75
N TRP A 286 -5.00 11.02 -4.75
CA TRP A 286 -5.29 11.79 -3.55
C TRP A 286 -6.03 10.95 -2.50
N PHE A 287 -7.08 10.22 -2.87
CA PHE A 287 -7.81 9.34 -1.93
C PHE A 287 -6.97 8.20 -1.38
N SER A 288 -6.07 7.64 -2.18
CA SER A 288 -5.13 6.61 -1.72
C SER A 288 -3.90 7.18 -1.03
N ALA A 289 -3.85 8.52 -0.76
CA ALA A 289 -2.72 9.19 -0.14
C ALA A 289 -1.38 8.87 -0.84
N ASN A 290 -1.36 8.89 -2.16
CA ASN A 290 -0.19 8.62 -3.01
C ASN A 290 0.49 7.26 -2.77
N ILE A 291 -0.14 6.33 -2.04
CA ILE A 291 0.47 5.03 -1.70
C ILE A 291 0.76 4.17 -2.95
N GLY A 292 0.21 4.54 -4.11
CA GLY A 292 0.59 3.95 -5.40
C GLY A 292 2.06 4.15 -5.77
N ILE A 293 2.77 5.12 -5.16
CA ILE A 293 4.22 5.29 -5.29
C ILE A 293 4.92 4.34 -4.32
N HIS A 294 4.66 3.03 -4.46
CA HIS A 294 4.93 2.05 -3.42
C HIS A 294 6.40 1.61 -3.37
N HIS A 295 7.09 1.56 -4.49
CA HIS A 295 8.52 1.25 -4.56
C HIS A 295 9.37 2.30 -3.78
N VAL A 296 9.03 3.59 -3.87
CA VAL A 296 9.67 4.64 -3.07
C VAL A 296 9.34 4.47 -1.59
N HIS A 297 8.06 4.14 -1.29
CA HIS A 297 7.62 3.89 0.07
C HIS A 297 8.36 2.69 0.70
N HIS A 298 8.55 1.59 -0.02
CA HIS A 298 9.33 0.45 0.45
C HIS A 298 10.82 0.75 0.62
N LEU A 299 11.42 1.55 -0.28
CA LEU A 299 12.81 1.99 -0.13
C LEU A 299 13.02 2.85 1.11
N TYR A 300 12.06 3.72 1.44
CA TYR A 300 12.14 4.61 2.60
C TYR A 300 10.78 4.95 3.18
N SER A 301 10.22 4.07 3.99
CA SER A 301 8.85 4.16 4.53
C SER A 301 8.59 5.32 5.50
N ARG A 302 9.65 6.07 5.90
CA ARG A 302 9.52 7.27 6.74
C ARG A 302 9.26 8.56 5.97
N ILE A 303 9.07 8.51 4.65
CA ILE A 303 8.63 9.66 3.86
C ILE A 303 7.12 9.81 4.03
N PRO A 304 6.63 10.99 4.51
CA PRO A 304 5.20 11.22 4.57
C PRO A 304 4.54 11.09 3.20
N PHE A 305 3.36 10.48 3.11
CA PHE A 305 2.69 10.22 1.85
C PHE A 305 2.52 11.46 0.96
N TYR A 306 2.36 12.63 1.56
CA TYR A 306 2.20 13.89 0.83
C TYR A 306 3.51 14.41 0.20
N ARG A 307 4.67 13.80 0.53
CA ARG A 307 5.98 14.08 -0.08
C ARG A 307 6.40 13.06 -1.14
N LEU A 308 5.71 11.92 -1.26
CA LEU A 308 6.04 10.93 -2.29
C LEU A 308 6.01 11.50 -3.72
N PRO A 309 5.04 12.36 -4.12
CA PRO A 309 5.07 13.00 -5.44
C PRO A 309 6.26 13.97 -5.63
N GLU A 310 6.80 14.55 -4.55
CA GLU A 310 8.00 15.40 -4.58
C GLU A 310 9.21 14.57 -5.00
N VAL A 311 9.35 13.36 -4.45
CA VAL A 311 10.43 12.43 -4.83
C VAL A 311 10.40 12.10 -6.32
N LEU A 312 9.23 11.78 -6.88
CA LEU A 312 9.12 11.46 -8.31
C LEU A 312 9.41 12.66 -9.23
N ARG A 313 9.10 13.88 -8.79
CA ARG A 313 9.46 15.09 -9.55
C ARG A 313 10.97 15.30 -9.59
N ASP A 314 11.65 15.05 -8.47
CA ASP A 314 13.07 15.30 -8.31
C ASP A 314 13.93 14.16 -8.91
N HIS A 315 13.36 12.95 -9.05
CA HIS A 315 14.06 11.74 -9.48
C HIS A 315 13.30 10.97 -10.57
N LYS A 316 13.57 11.29 -11.84
CA LYS A 316 12.93 10.63 -12.99
C LYS A 316 13.14 9.12 -13.03
N ALA A 317 14.32 8.64 -12.62
CA ALA A 317 14.61 7.20 -12.58
C ALA A 317 13.61 6.43 -11.71
N LEU A 318 13.17 6.99 -10.56
CA LEU A 318 12.12 6.40 -9.73
C LEU A 318 10.73 6.61 -10.33
N ALA A 319 10.49 7.73 -11.05
CA ALA A 319 9.20 7.99 -11.67
C ALA A 319 8.88 6.99 -12.80
N ASP A 320 9.91 6.52 -13.50
CA ASP A 320 9.78 5.63 -14.66
C ASP A 320 9.87 4.14 -14.29
N GLY A 321 10.34 3.81 -13.08
CA GLY A 321 10.49 2.43 -12.59
C GLY A 321 9.15 1.77 -12.25
N ASN A 322 8.99 0.48 -12.57
CA ASN A 322 7.88 -0.41 -12.19
C ASN A 322 6.48 0.20 -12.36
N ARG A 323 6.29 1.00 -13.41
CA ARG A 323 5.02 1.66 -13.68
C ARG A 323 3.96 0.64 -14.07
N MET A 324 2.80 0.77 -13.45
CA MET A 324 1.62 -0.04 -13.74
C MET A 324 0.37 0.84 -13.80
N THR A 325 -0.40 0.70 -14.85
CA THR A 325 -1.69 1.38 -15.01
C THR A 325 -2.83 0.56 -14.39
N ILE A 326 -4.01 1.19 -14.23
CA ILE A 326 -5.22 0.51 -13.76
C ILE A 326 -5.58 -0.68 -14.67
N ARG A 327 -5.43 -0.54 -15.98
CA ARG A 327 -5.74 -1.61 -16.94
C ARG A 327 -4.81 -2.82 -16.76
N GLU A 328 -3.53 -2.59 -16.62
CA GLU A 328 -2.53 -3.63 -16.38
C GLU A 328 -2.76 -4.32 -15.03
N SER A 329 -3.11 -3.55 -13.98
CA SER A 329 -3.39 -4.12 -12.67
C SER A 329 -4.56 -5.11 -12.68
N ILE A 330 -5.60 -4.85 -13.48
CA ILE A 330 -6.72 -5.80 -13.65
C ILE A 330 -6.24 -7.09 -14.32
N ALA A 331 -5.34 -7.01 -15.30
CA ALA A 331 -4.75 -8.20 -15.93
C ALA A 331 -3.90 -8.99 -14.92
N ASN A 332 -3.16 -8.31 -14.05
CA ASN A 332 -2.33 -8.93 -13.02
C ASN A 332 -3.13 -9.71 -11.95
N ALA A 333 -4.44 -9.45 -11.81
CA ALA A 333 -5.30 -10.25 -10.93
C ALA A 333 -5.40 -11.75 -11.35
N ARG A 334 -4.89 -12.10 -12.52
CA ARG A 334 -4.80 -13.50 -13.02
C ARG A 334 -3.46 -14.16 -12.72
N LEU A 335 -2.49 -13.43 -12.13
CA LEU A 335 -1.20 -13.96 -11.76
C LEU A 335 -1.29 -14.61 -10.37
N HIS A 336 -0.84 -15.85 -10.25
CA HIS A 336 -1.13 -16.66 -9.05
C HIS A 336 0.08 -17.38 -8.48
N LEU A 337 1.10 -17.66 -9.31
CA LEU A 337 2.23 -18.50 -8.96
C LEU A 337 3.52 -17.80 -9.37
N TRP A 338 4.57 -17.97 -8.57
CA TRP A 338 5.90 -17.54 -8.90
C TRP A 338 6.64 -18.62 -9.70
N ASP A 339 7.10 -18.30 -10.90
CA ASP A 339 7.97 -19.16 -11.68
C ASP A 339 9.44 -18.89 -11.29
N GLU A 340 10.06 -19.84 -10.60
CA GLU A 340 11.42 -19.74 -10.09
C GLU A 340 12.48 -19.69 -11.22
N LYS A 341 12.15 -20.24 -12.40
CA LYS A 341 13.05 -20.26 -13.55
C LYS A 341 12.95 -19.00 -14.40
N ALA A 342 11.72 -18.57 -14.67
CA ALA A 342 11.47 -17.38 -15.46
C ALA A 342 11.59 -16.09 -14.63
N LYS A 343 11.64 -16.19 -13.29
CA LYS A 343 11.70 -15.05 -12.35
C LYS A 343 10.53 -14.07 -12.60
N MET A 344 9.32 -14.61 -12.67
CA MET A 344 8.10 -13.82 -12.90
C MET A 344 6.85 -14.50 -12.31
N LEU A 345 5.82 -13.69 -12.07
CA LEU A 345 4.50 -14.22 -11.71
C LEU A 345 3.76 -14.69 -12.96
N ILE A 346 3.17 -15.88 -12.87
CA ILE A 346 2.42 -16.50 -13.95
C ILE A 346 1.02 -16.92 -13.52
N SER A 347 0.15 -17.17 -14.51
CA SER A 347 -1.19 -17.71 -14.26
C SER A 347 -1.16 -19.22 -13.99
N PHE A 348 -2.29 -19.76 -13.48
CA PHE A 348 -2.46 -21.22 -13.39
C PHE A 348 -2.48 -21.93 -14.76
N GLU A 349 -2.81 -21.22 -15.83
CA GLU A 349 -2.83 -21.75 -17.20
C GLU A 349 -1.40 -21.89 -17.72
N ASP A 350 -0.58 -20.85 -17.57
CA ASP A 350 0.83 -20.86 -17.94
C ASP A 350 1.59 -21.97 -17.18
N ALA A 351 1.34 -22.08 -15.87
CA ALA A 351 1.94 -23.13 -15.05
C ALA A 351 1.57 -24.57 -15.48
N ARG A 352 0.42 -24.75 -16.14
CA ARG A 352 0.05 -26.06 -16.76
C ARG A 352 0.80 -26.28 -18.05
N ALA A 353 0.97 -25.25 -18.88
CA ALA A 353 1.67 -25.34 -20.16
C ALA A 353 3.16 -25.71 -19.98
N LEU A 354 3.78 -25.27 -18.87
CA LEU A 354 5.16 -25.65 -18.52
C LEU A 354 5.34 -27.16 -18.24
N ASN A 355 4.27 -27.94 -18.21
CA ASN A 355 4.27 -29.39 -17.98
C ASN A 355 4.10 -30.21 -19.26
N GLN A 356 3.87 -29.56 -20.38
CA GLN A 356 3.71 -30.22 -21.70
C GLN A 356 4.99 -30.12 -22.51
#